data_74756ce58d5950d46fea27060514fc75
#
_entry.id   74756ce58d5950d46fea27060514fc75
#
_cell.length_a   1.000
_cell.length_b   1.000
_cell.length_c   1.000
_cell.angle_alpha   90.00
_cell.angle_beta   90.00
_cell.angle_gamma   90.00
#
_symmetry.space_group_name_H-M   'P 1'
#
loop_
_entity.id
_entity.type
_entity.pdbx_description
1 polymer ?
#
loop_
_entity_poly.entity_id
_entity_poly.type
_entity_poly.pdbx_seq_one_letter_code
_entity_poly.pdbx_strand_id
1 'polypeptide(L)' 'GWLTDRKRYWTYRFHRDHRSWAQDPRVFVDRGREMPNGEPALLKSRRYLRDAEARKLWLELVRKGWAPTSPVWGGDVEP' A
#
# COMPACT_ATOMS: atom_id res chain seq x y z
N GLY A 1 -3.80 -5.22 2.39
CA GLY A 1 -4.54 -5.10 1.15
C GLY A 1 -3.92 -4.14 0.15
N TRP A 2 -4.43 -4.16 -1.02
CA TRP A 2 -3.91 -3.39 -2.14
C TRP A 2 -5.00 -2.56 -2.80
N LEU A 3 -4.69 -1.31 -3.13
CA LEU A 3 -5.57 -0.42 -3.88
C LEU A 3 -4.85 0.12 -5.10
N THR A 4 -5.56 0.20 -6.22
CA THR A 4 -5.04 0.84 -7.42
C THR A 4 -5.95 2.00 -7.83
N ASP A 5 -5.37 3.04 -8.47
CA ASP A 5 -6.15 4.16 -8.95
C ASP A 5 -6.96 3.78 -10.21
N ARG A 6 -7.80 4.70 -10.68
CA ARG A 6 -8.67 4.44 -11.85
C ARG A 6 -7.88 4.15 -13.11
N LYS A 7 -6.70 4.71 -13.25
CA LYS A 7 -5.84 4.52 -14.43
C LYS A 7 -4.92 3.31 -14.28
N ARG A 8 -4.95 2.65 -13.12
CA ARG A 8 -4.05 1.55 -12.77
C ARG A 8 -2.57 1.92 -12.88
N TYR A 9 -2.27 3.17 -12.63
CA TYR A 9 -0.92 3.69 -12.69
C TYR A 9 -0.23 3.59 -11.34
N TRP A 10 -0.89 4.05 -10.27
CA TRP A 10 -0.36 3.98 -8.92
C TRP A 10 -1.08 2.93 -8.10
N THR A 11 -0.33 2.30 -7.21
CA THR A 11 -0.84 1.28 -6.30
C THR A 11 -0.40 1.60 -4.88
N TYR A 12 -1.32 1.46 -3.93
CA TYR A 12 -1.01 1.46 -2.50
C TYR A 12 -1.05 0.05 -1.97
N ARG A 13 -0.05 -0.31 -1.17
CA ARG A 13 -0.03 -1.55 -0.41
C ARG A 13 -0.14 -1.22 1.07
N PHE A 14 -1.15 -1.80 1.74
CA PHE A 14 -1.35 -1.69 3.18
C PHE A 14 -0.96 -3.03 3.80
N HIS A 15 0.08 -3.06 4.63
CA HIS A 15 0.48 -4.31 5.28
C HIS A 15 0.88 -4.05 6.73
N ARG A 16 0.48 -4.98 7.57
CA ARG A 16 0.67 -4.86 9.02
C ARG A 16 2.13 -5.01 9.40
N ASP A 17 2.56 -4.20 10.35
CA ASP A 17 3.78 -4.47 11.07
C ASP A 17 3.45 -5.43 12.23
N HIS A 18 3.68 -6.70 12.04
CA HIS A 18 3.31 -7.73 13.00
C HIS A 18 3.97 -7.54 14.36
N ARG A 19 5.15 -6.92 14.40
CA ARG A 19 5.87 -6.66 15.65
C ARG A 19 5.17 -5.63 16.52
N SER A 20 4.40 -4.71 15.93
CA SER A 20 3.70 -3.65 16.65
C SER A 20 2.33 -4.06 17.16
N TRP A 21 1.76 -5.17 16.68
CA TRP A 21 0.33 -5.44 16.78
C TRP A 21 -0.17 -5.66 18.20
N ALA A 22 0.68 -6.15 19.10
CA ALA A 22 0.27 -6.43 20.46
C ALA A 22 0.13 -5.18 21.35
N GLN A 23 0.78 -4.07 20.99
CA GLN A 23 0.83 -2.88 21.83
C GLN A 23 0.26 -1.64 21.13
N ASP A 24 0.86 -1.24 20.02
CA ASP A 24 0.49 -0.06 19.25
C ASP A 24 0.41 -0.45 17.77
N PRO A 25 -0.71 -1.01 17.32
CA PRO A 25 -0.83 -1.54 15.97
C PRO A 25 -0.47 -0.53 14.90
N ARG A 26 0.50 -0.89 14.07
CA ARG A 26 1.00 -0.06 12.97
C ARG A 26 0.86 -0.78 11.63
N VAL A 27 0.69 0.02 10.61
CA VAL A 27 0.53 -0.44 9.23
C VAL A 27 1.51 0.31 8.35
N PHE A 28 2.26 -0.43 7.54
CA PHE A 28 3.04 0.17 6.46
C PHE A 28 2.11 0.48 5.30
N VAL A 29 2.21 1.69 4.77
CA VAL A 29 1.45 2.11 3.59
C VAL A 29 2.46 2.51 2.53
N ASP A 30 2.63 1.65 1.54
CA ASP A 30 3.60 1.83 0.47
C ASP A 30 2.88 2.29 -0.79
N ARG A 31 3.37 3.33 -1.42
CA ARG A 31 2.89 3.77 -2.73
C ARG A 31 3.96 3.49 -3.78
N GLY A 32 3.55 2.82 -4.83
CA GLY A 32 4.46 2.48 -5.90
C GLY A 32 3.74 2.14 -7.18
N ARG A 33 4.47 1.60 -8.13
CA ARG A 33 3.90 1.15 -9.39
C ARG A 33 4.73 0.04 -9.99
N GLU A 34 4.06 -0.78 -10.79
CA GLU A 34 4.73 -1.79 -11.60
C GLU A 34 5.52 -1.12 -12.70
N MET A 35 6.72 -1.61 -12.95
CA MET A 35 7.59 -1.10 -14.00
C MET A 35 7.54 -2.04 -15.22
N PRO A 36 7.73 -1.50 -16.44
CA PRO A 36 7.71 -2.31 -17.65
C PRO A 36 8.95 -3.22 -17.76
N ASN A 37 8.89 -4.17 -18.67
CA ASN A 37 10.03 -5.01 -19.08
C ASN A 37 10.65 -5.83 -17.94
N GLY A 38 9.85 -6.25 -16.97
CA GLY A 38 10.33 -7.08 -15.86
C GLY A 38 11.22 -6.36 -14.86
N GLU A 39 11.30 -5.04 -14.93
CA GLU A 39 12.03 -4.25 -13.94
C GLU A 39 11.35 -4.34 -12.58
N PRO A 40 12.11 -4.22 -11.48
CA PRO A 40 11.53 -4.17 -10.14
C PRO A 40 10.52 -3.02 -10.00
N ALA A 41 9.49 -3.22 -9.18
CA ALA A 41 8.52 -2.18 -8.93
C ALA A 41 9.17 -0.92 -8.37
N LEU A 42 8.71 0.24 -8.80
CA LEU A 42 9.16 1.52 -8.26
C LEU A 42 8.35 1.82 -7.00
N LEU A 43 8.99 1.79 -5.84
CA LEU A 43 8.38 2.23 -4.59
C LEU A 43 8.70 3.70 -4.38
N LYS A 44 7.63 4.52 -4.41
CA LYS A 44 7.75 5.97 -4.32
C LYS A 44 7.85 6.44 -2.87
N SER A 45 7.09 5.82 -1.97
CA SER A 45 7.05 6.24 -0.57
C SER A 45 6.59 5.10 0.33
N ARG A 46 6.98 5.19 1.59
CA ARG A 46 6.46 4.35 2.66
C ARG A 46 6.06 5.25 3.82
N ARG A 47 4.87 5.04 4.35
CA ARG A 47 4.40 5.68 5.56
C ARG A 47 4.17 4.62 6.63
N TYR A 48 4.39 4.99 7.88
CA TYR A 48 4.19 4.10 9.02
C TYR A 48 3.09 4.71 9.89
N LEU A 49 1.87 4.19 9.74
CA LEU A 49 0.67 4.77 10.32
C LEU A 49 0.11 3.89 11.43
N ARG A 50 -0.60 4.49 12.37
CA ARG A 50 -1.43 3.75 13.30
C ARG A 50 -2.55 3.06 12.52
N ASP A 51 -3.02 1.93 13.05
CA ASP A 51 -4.07 1.15 12.39
C ASP A 51 -5.30 2.01 12.07
N ALA A 52 -5.76 2.83 13.00
CA ALA A 52 -6.92 3.71 12.79
C ALA A 52 -6.70 4.71 11.67
N GLU A 53 -5.49 5.28 11.59
CA GLU A 53 -5.14 6.22 10.51
C GLU A 53 -5.07 5.51 9.15
N ALA A 54 -4.52 4.31 9.13
CA ALA A 54 -4.43 3.52 7.89
C ALA A 54 -5.84 3.16 7.38
N ARG A 55 -6.75 2.78 8.26
CA ARG A 55 -8.15 2.49 7.90
C ARG A 55 -8.85 3.71 7.33
N LYS A 56 -8.63 4.86 7.95
CA LYS A 56 -9.19 6.12 7.47
C LYS A 56 -8.67 6.45 6.08
N LEU A 57 -7.38 6.31 5.87
CA LEU A 57 -6.76 6.55 4.56
C LEU A 57 -7.33 5.60 3.50
N TRP A 58 -7.47 4.32 3.82
CA TRP A 58 -8.08 3.33 2.93
C TRP A 58 -9.47 3.79 2.46
N LEU A 59 -10.32 4.18 3.41
CA LEU A 59 -11.69 4.61 3.09
C LEU A 59 -11.69 5.88 2.24
N GLU A 60 -10.80 6.82 2.51
CA GLU A 60 -10.66 8.04 1.70
C GLU A 60 -10.26 7.72 0.26
N LEU A 61 -9.31 6.82 0.09
CA LEU A 61 -8.86 6.41 -1.24
C LEU A 61 -9.97 5.72 -2.01
N VAL A 62 -10.70 4.81 -1.38
CA VAL A 62 -11.84 4.14 -2.02
C VAL A 62 -12.90 5.17 -2.42
N ARG A 63 -13.17 6.13 -1.58
CA ARG A 63 -14.13 7.21 -1.90
C ARG A 63 -13.68 8.03 -3.11
N LYS A 64 -12.37 8.20 -3.30
CA LYS A 64 -11.80 8.92 -4.44
C LYS A 64 -11.73 8.09 -5.72
N GLY A 65 -12.13 6.83 -5.66
CA GLY A 65 -12.17 5.96 -6.84
C GLY A 65 -11.06 4.91 -6.90
N TRP A 66 -10.21 4.81 -5.88
CA TRP A 66 -9.25 3.71 -5.79
C TRP A 66 -10.00 2.42 -5.54
N ALA A 67 -9.57 1.33 -6.14
CA ALA A 67 -10.25 0.04 -6.05
C ALA A 67 -9.31 -1.06 -5.55
N PRO A 68 -9.82 -2.00 -4.74
CA PRO A 68 -9.06 -3.16 -4.34
C PRO A 68 -8.52 -3.93 -5.53
N THR A 69 -7.29 -4.41 -5.42
CA THR A 69 -6.65 -5.19 -6.47
C THR A 69 -5.82 -6.32 -5.84
N SER A 70 -5.42 -7.27 -6.67
CA SER A 70 -4.48 -8.30 -6.26
C SER A 70 -3.07 -7.71 -6.15
N PRO A 71 -2.14 -8.43 -5.48
CA PRO A 71 -0.77 -7.95 -5.33
C PRO A 71 -0.13 -7.54 -6.66
N VAL A 72 0.54 -6.39 -6.65
CA VAL A 72 1.17 -5.81 -7.84
C VAL A 72 2.67 -6.07 -7.84
N TRP A 73 3.29 -6.18 -6.65
CA TRP A 73 4.70 -6.52 -6.52
C TRP A 73 4.93 -7.52 -5.40
N GLY A 74 6.11 -8.12 -5.37
CA GLY A 74 6.47 -9.10 -4.36
C GLY A 74 6.80 -8.46 -3.01
N GLY A 75 6.75 -9.26 -1.94
CA GLY A 75 7.06 -8.81 -0.59
C GLY A 75 8.53 -8.47 -0.36
N ASP A 76 9.40 -8.86 -1.27
CA ASP A 76 10.84 -8.57 -1.23
C ASP A 76 11.19 -7.19 -1.78
N VAL A 77 10.23 -6.47 -2.36
CA VAL A 77 10.45 -5.12 -2.85
C VAL A 77 10.29 -4.14 -1.69
N GLU A 78 11.34 -3.39 -1.38
CA GLU A 78 11.38 -2.43 -0.29
C GLU A 78 11.77 -1.04 -0.81
N PRO A 79 11.28 0.02 -0.16
CA PRO A 79 11.67 1.38 -0.53
C PRO A 79 13.17 1.64 -0.28
#